data_4576d68c380c674bfa9e73c3c5daf2d0
#
_entry.id   4576d68c380c674bfa9e73c3c5daf2d0
#
_cell.length_a   1.000
_cell.length_b   1.000
_cell.length_c   1.000
_cell.angle_alpha   90.00
_cell.angle_beta   90.00
_cell.angle_gamma   90.00
#
_symmetry.space_group_name_H-M   'P 1'
#
loop_
_entity.id
_entity.type
_entity.pdbx_description
1 polymer ?
#
loop_
_entity_poly.entity_id
_entity_poly.type
_entity_poly.pdbx_seq_one_letter_code
_entity_poly.pdbx_strand_id
1 'polypeptide(L)'
;MMAPHAGLERRVLSALEASPARIPVIIGGCGTGRTTLLHALADRMGRDQCQYVDVERSASTPERFHQALAASSPFRLHGLSPTEQEPATSARVAFDRTLALLGRARAGNDGPATFLLDEVLELRTFESFPGLRHVLRETLHALAESGNRFVLTTRYVARAHRLLRDGHSRFEVIHLPQLNAAEVTAMLPPMGETAADDRDYLGRM
;
A
#
# COMPACT_ATOMS: atom_id res chain seq x y z
N MET A 1 -15.16 -8.95 19.77
CA MET A 1 -15.75 -8.37 18.55
C MET A 1 -14.85 -8.77 17.38
N MET A 2 -15.32 -9.59 16.43
CA MET A 2 -14.50 -10.00 15.28
C MET A 2 -14.35 -8.82 14.33
N ALA A 3 -13.09 -8.45 13.99
CA ALA A 3 -12.84 -7.45 12.98
C ALA A 3 -13.46 -7.92 11.64
N PRO A 4 -14.15 -7.04 10.90
CA PRO A 4 -14.91 -7.41 9.68
C PRO A 4 -14.05 -8.08 8.59
N HIS A 5 -12.73 -8.04 8.70
CA HIS A 5 -11.78 -8.60 7.73
C HIS A 5 -10.84 -9.68 8.29
N ALA A 6 -11.13 -10.27 9.45
CA ALA A 6 -10.24 -11.26 10.10
C ALA A 6 -9.87 -12.47 9.20
N GLY A 7 -10.77 -12.90 8.33
CA GLY A 7 -10.49 -13.94 7.33
C GLY A 7 -9.53 -13.48 6.22
N LEU A 8 -9.67 -12.22 5.80
CA LEU A 8 -8.82 -11.62 4.77
C LEU A 8 -7.43 -11.31 5.32
N GLU A 9 -7.33 -10.80 6.54
CA GLU A 9 -6.03 -10.60 7.21
C GLU A 9 -5.22 -11.90 7.24
N ARG A 10 -5.85 -13.00 7.67
CA ARG A 10 -5.19 -14.32 7.70
C ARG A 10 -4.74 -14.75 6.31
N ARG A 11 -5.57 -14.54 5.28
CA ARG A 11 -5.22 -14.86 3.89
C ARG A 11 -4.03 -14.05 3.41
N VAL A 12 -3.99 -12.73 3.69
CA VAL A 12 -2.87 -11.85 3.34
C VAL A 12 -1.59 -12.30 4.03
N LEU A 13 -1.63 -12.55 5.34
CA LEU A 13 -0.47 -13.03 6.11
C LEU A 13 0.03 -14.37 5.60
N SER A 14 -0.86 -15.33 5.33
CA SER A 14 -0.49 -16.63 4.74
C SER A 14 0.18 -16.47 3.37
N ALA A 15 -0.27 -15.53 2.53
CA ALA A 15 0.37 -15.25 1.26
C ALA A 15 1.78 -14.66 1.42
N LEU A 16 2.00 -13.78 2.39
CA LEU A 16 3.32 -13.21 2.71
C LEU A 16 4.30 -14.26 3.27
N GLU A 17 3.79 -15.29 3.96
CA GLU A 17 4.57 -16.36 4.57
C GLU A 17 4.79 -17.56 3.62
N ALA A 18 4.14 -17.59 2.47
CA ALA A 18 4.30 -18.65 1.47
C ALA A 18 5.76 -18.73 0.97
N SER A 19 6.14 -19.88 0.43
CA SER A 19 7.47 -20.07 -0.18
C SER A 19 7.31 -20.52 -1.64
N PRO A 20 7.60 -19.65 -2.63
CA PRO A 20 8.02 -18.25 -2.50
C PRO A 20 6.90 -17.35 -1.97
N ALA A 21 7.28 -16.26 -1.28
CA ALA A 21 6.33 -15.28 -0.77
C ALA A 21 5.51 -14.67 -1.90
N ARG A 22 4.19 -14.61 -1.73
CA ARG A 22 3.28 -13.97 -2.69
C ARG A 22 3.13 -12.49 -2.39
N ILE A 23 2.65 -11.76 -3.37
CA ILE A 23 2.34 -10.34 -3.28
C ILE A 23 0.82 -10.18 -3.39
N PRO A 24 0.09 -10.08 -2.26
CA PRO A 24 -1.33 -9.82 -2.28
C PRO A 24 -1.65 -8.48 -2.93
N VAL A 25 -2.55 -8.48 -3.90
CA VAL A 25 -3.12 -7.28 -4.54
C VAL A 25 -4.59 -7.21 -4.19
N ILE A 26 -4.91 -6.39 -3.20
CA ILE A 26 -6.26 -6.22 -2.67
C ILE A 26 -6.99 -5.21 -3.53
N ILE A 27 -8.03 -5.66 -4.22
CA ILE A 27 -8.84 -4.83 -5.11
C ILE A 27 -10.26 -4.71 -4.60
N GLY A 28 -10.83 -3.53 -4.72
CA GLY A 28 -12.21 -3.24 -4.30
C GLY A 28 -12.59 -1.80 -4.58
N GLY A 29 -13.87 -1.47 -4.59
CA GLY A 29 -14.38 -0.12 -4.81
C GLY A 29 -14.09 0.84 -3.65
N CYS A 30 -14.53 2.09 -3.76
CA CYS A 30 -14.47 3.03 -2.65
C CYS A 30 -15.31 2.53 -1.46
N GLY A 31 -14.86 2.77 -0.23
CA GLY A 31 -15.58 2.38 0.98
C GLY A 31 -15.53 0.89 1.33
N THR A 32 -14.75 0.06 0.62
CA THR A 32 -14.64 -1.38 0.93
C THR A 32 -13.75 -1.67 2.15
N GLY A 33 -13.04 -0.69 2.71
CA GLY A 33 -12.18 -0.88 3.89
C GLY A 33 -10.75 -1.34 3.56
N ARG A 34 -10.25 -1.13 2.32
CA ARG A 34 -8.85 -1.48 1.94
C ARG A 34 -7.82 -0.85 2.87
N THR A 35 -7.90 0.47 3.05
CA THR A 35 -7.01 1.22 3.95
C THR A 35 -7.12 0.73 5.40
N THR A 36 -8.35 0.47 5.87
CA THR A 36 -8.60 -0.10 7.21
C THR A 36 -7.92 -1.46 7.37
N LEU A 37 -7.99 -2.32 6.35
CA LEU A 37 -7.32 -3.62 6.35
C LEU A 37 -5.79 -3.46 6.40
N LEU A 38 -5.21 -2.52 5.64
CA LEU A 38 -3.77 -2.26 5.69
C LEU A 38 -3.33 -1.75 7.07
N HIS A 39 -4.10 -0.85 7.70
CA HIS A 39 -3.79 -0.40 9.07
C HIS A 39 -3.88 -1.54 10.08
N ALA A 40 -4.89 -2.41 10.00
CA ALA A 40 -5.00 -3.58 10.86
C ALA A 40 -3.81 -4.54 10.69
N LEU A 41 -3.33 -4.73 9.44
CA LEU A 41 -2.11 -5.49 9.16
C LEU A 41 -0.87 -4.82 9.76
N ALA A 42 -0.74 -3.50 9.63
CA ALA A 42 0.39 -2.73 10.19
C ALA A 42 0.45 -2.83 11.71
N ASP A 43 -0.70 -2.69 12.38
CA ASP A 43 -0.80 -2.81 13.84
C ASP A 43 -0.43 -4.22 14.32
N ARG A 44 -0.85 -5.24 13.56
CA ARG A 44 -0.55 -6.64 13.89
C ARG A 44 0.90 -7.03 13.66
N MET A 45 1.54 -6.50 12.60
CA MET A 45 2.94 -6.81 12.25
C MET A 45 3.94 -6.03 13.10
N GLY A 46 3.55 -4.85 13.60
CA GLY A 46 4.43 -3.92 14.29
C GLY A 46 5.15 -2.95 13.34
N ARG A 47 5.37 -1.74 13.83
CA ARG A 47 5.93 -0.61 13.03
C ARG A 47 7.39 -0.77 12.64
N ASP A 48 8.13 -1.63 13.30
CA ASP A 48 9.52 -1.97 13.01
C ASP A 48 9.66 -3.05 11.91
N GLN A 49 8.57 -3.77 11.63
CA GLN A 49 8.52 -4.86 10.65
C GLN A 49 7.83 -4.47 9.35
N CYS A 50 7.03 -3.41 9.33
CA CYS A 50 6.33 -2.98 8.14
C CYS A 50 6.24 -1.46 8.02
N GLN A 51 6.19 -0.97 6.77
CA GLN A 51 5.98 0.42 6.42
C GLN A 51 4.67 0.56 5.64
N TYR A 52 3.72 1.32 6.18
CA TYR A 52 2.52 1.76 5.44
C TYR A 52 2.85 2.99 4.61
N VAL A 53 2.41 3.01 3.36
CA VAL A 53 2.62 4.10 2.40
C VAL A 53 1.30 4.41 1.71
N ASP A 54 0.76 5.59 1.95
CA ASP A 54 -0.33 6.17 1.17
C ASP A 54 0.24 6.75 -0.12
N VAL A 55 0.12 5.99 -1.21
CA VAL A 55 0.67 6.37 -2.51
C VAL A 55 -0.13 7.52 -3.10
N GLU A 56 -1.45 7.52 -2.98
CA GLU A 56 -2.31 8.60 -3.52
C GLU A 56 -1.90 9.96 -2.94
N ARG A 57 -1.65 10.01 -1.64
CA ARG A 57 -1.28 11.25 -0.96
C ARG A 57 0.16 11.68 -1.21
N SER A 58 1.08 10.71 -1.35
CA SER A 58 2.52 11.00 -1.43
C SER A 58 3.05 11.09 -2.86
N ALA A 59 2.40 10.49 -3.87
CA ALA A 59 2.87 10.42 -5.25
C ALA A 59 2.57 11.68 -6.08
N SER A 60 2.88 12.88 -5.56
CA SER A 60 2.74 14.13 -6.31
C SER A 60 3.85 14.31 -7.36
N THR A 61 5.10 14.02 -7.01
CA THR A 61 6.27 13.92 -7.91
C THR A 61 7.15 12.74 -7.47
N PRO A 62 7.96 12.16 -8.37
CA PRO A 62 8.88 11.09 -8.01
C PRO A 62 9.84 11.45 -6.88
N GLU A 63 10.35 12.68 -6.85
CA GLU A 63 11.27 13.18 -5.81
C GLU A 63 10.59 13.24 -4.44
N ARG A 64 9.36 13.81 -4.39
CA ARG A 64 8.60 13.90 -3.13
C ARG A 64 8.20 12.53 -2.62
N PHE A 65 7.80 11.65 -3.52
CA PHE A 65 7.45 10.28 -3.17
C PHE A 65 8.65 9.55 -2.56
N HIS A 66 9.81 9.62 -3.21
CA HIS A 66 11.05 9.05 -2.69
C HIS A 66 11.41 9.61 -1.31
N GLN A 67 11.34 10.94 -1.13
CA GLN A 67 11.62 11.59 0.15
C GLN A 67 10.66 11.15 1.24
N ALA A 68 9.35 11.10 0.96
CA ALA A 68 8.33 10.67 1.92
C ALA A 68 8.54 9.22 2.33
N LEU A 69 8.83 8.34 1.36
CA LEU A 69 9.09 6.92 1.60
C LEU A 69 10.35 6.73 2.47
N ALA A 70 11.44 7.43 2.17
CA ALA A 70 12.68 7.35 2.92
C ALA A 70 12.56 7.94 4.34
N ALA A 71 11.89 9.09 4.48
CA ALA A 71 11.74 9.78 5.77
C ALA A 71 10.88 9.00 6.78
N SER A 72 9.88 8.23 6.30
CA SER A 72 9.00 7.41 7.14
C SER A 72 9.46 5.96 7.29
N SER A 73 10.59 5.58 6.68
CA SER A 73 11.06 4.20 6.67
C SER A 73 11.62 3.79 8.03
N PRO A 74 11.10 2.70 8.64
CA PRO A 74 11.70 2.11 9.83
C PRO A 74 12.89 1.20 9.51
N PHE A 75 13.18 1.01 8.23
CA PHE A 75 14.11 0.01 7.74
C PHE A 75 15.52 0.55 7.58
N ARG A 76 16.50 -0.34 7.69
CA ARG A 76 17.88 -0.06 7.31
C ARG A 76 18.03 -0.21 5.80
N LEU A 77 18.76 0.72 5.20
CA LEU A 77 19.12 0.67 3.80
C LEU A 77 20.56 0.18 3.66
N HIS A 78 20.72 -1.03 3.15
CA HIS A 78 22.05 -1.58 2.89
C HIS A 78 22.56 -1.17 1.50
N GLY A 79 23.84 -0.80 1.44
CA GLY A 79 24.55 -0.58 0.18
C GLY A 79 24.12 0.66 -0.61
N LEU A 80 23.67 1.71 0.08
CA LEU A 80 23.53 3.02 -0.55
C LEU A 80 24.90 3.61 -0.87
N SER A 81 25.12 3.99 -2.13
CA SER A 81 26.29 4.76 -2.51
C SER A 81 26.16 6.21 -2.00
N PRO A 82 27.28 6.93 -1.81
CA PRO A 82 27.26 8.36 -1.45
C PRO A 82 26.40 9.18 -2.42
N THR A 83 26.42 8.85 -3.70
CA THR A 83 25.62 9.50 -4.75
C THR A 83 24.10 9.30 -4.57
N GLU A 84 23.67 8.21 -3.94
CA GLU A 84 22.26 7.95 -3.66
C GLU A 84 21.74 8.78 -2.46
N GLN A 85 22.63 9.38 -1.66
CA GLN A 85 22.29 10.26 -0.53
C GLN A 85 22.11 11.73 -0.97
N GLU A 86 22.64 12.12 -2.13
CA GLU A 86 22.45 13.45 -2.69
C GLU A 86 21.02 13.66 -3.20
N PRO A 87 20.53 14.91 -3.32
CA PRO A 87 19.23 15.17 -3.95
C PRO A 87 19.15 14.54 -5.34
N ALA A 88 18.00 13.97 -5.70
CA ALA A 88 17.80 13.38 -7.02
C ALA A 88 17.87 14.48 -8.10
N THR A 89 18.68 14.25 -9.13
CA THR A 89 18.91 15.22 -10.22
C THR A 89 17.79 15.22 -11.27
N SER A 90 16.89 14.22 -11.25
CA SER A 90 15.75 14.12 -12.16
C SER A 90 14.68 13.18 -11.60
N ALA A 91 13.47 13.29 -12.16
CA ALA A 91 12.34 12.42 -11.85
C ALA A 91 12.69 10.93 -12.06
N ARG A 92 13.42 10.59 -13.13
CA ARG A 92 13.88 9.22 -13.39
C ARG A 92 14.81 8.72 -12.28
N VAL A 93 15.81 9.52 -11.89
CA VAL A 93 16.73 9.15 -10.81
C VAL A 93 15.99 8.96 -9.48
N ALA A 94 15.02 9.84 -9.17
CA ALA A 94 14.21 9.69 -7.97
C ALA A 94 13.38 8.41 -7.97
N PHE A 95 12.79 8.08 -9.11
CA PHE A 95 12.03 6.84 -9.28
C PHE A 95 12.91 5.60 -9.14
N ASP A 96 14.08 5.57 -9.77
CA ASP A 96 15.03 4.46 -9.66
C ASP A 96 15.51 4.26 -8.22
N ARG A 97 15.76 5.35 -7.48
CA ARG A 97 16.07 5.31 -6.05
C ARG A 97 14.91 4.77 -5.21
N THR A 98 13.68 5.10 -5.57
CA THR A 98 12.48 4.53 -4.93
C THR A 98 12.44 3.01 -5.10
N LEU A 99 12.65 2.51 -6.31
CA LEU A 99 12.68 1.07 -6.57
C LEU A 99 13.85 0.39 -5.83
N ALA A 100 15.02 1.05 -5.78
CA ALA A 100 16.18 0.56 -5.03
C ALA A 100 15.89 0.48 -3.52
N LEU A 101 15.23 1.50 -2.94
CA LEU A 101 14.80 1.48 -1.55
C LEU A 101 13.86 0.32 -1.27
N LEU A 102 12.81 0.17 -2.07
CA LEU A 102 11.85 -0.94 -1.94
C LEU A 102 12.52 -2.32 -2.05
N GLY A 103 13.55 -2.44 -2.88
CA GLY A 103 14.28 -3.71 -3.08
C GLY A 103 15.33 -4.02 -2.01
N ARG A 104 16.03 -3.00 -1.50
CA ARG A 104 17.22 -3.16 -0.62
C ARG A 104 16.94 -2.95 0.87
N ALA A 105 15.78 -2.42 1.23
CA ALA A 105 15.40 -2.24 2.63
C ALA A 105 15.43 -3.56 3.39
N ARG A 106 15.86 -3.52 4.65
CA ARG A 106 15.88 -4.69 5.54
C ARG A 106 15.28 -4.29 6.89
N ALA A 107 14.49 -5.22 7.44
CA ALA A 107 13.97 -5.10 8.80
C ALA A 107 15.10 -5.14 9.84
N GLY A 108 14.82 -4.75 11.08
CA GLY A 108 15.85 -4.64 12.13
C GLY A 108 16.62 -5.93 12.43
N ASN A 109 16.09 -7.08 12.06
CA ASN A 109 16.71 -8.41 12.16
C ASN A 109 17.42 -8.87 10.87
N ASP A 110 17.69 -7.97 9.95
CA ASP A 110 18.21 -8.21 8.58
C ASP A 110 17.28 -9.09 7.70
N GLY A 111 16.07 -9.34 8.18
CA GLY A 111 15.04 -10.04 7.43
C GLY A 111 14.42 -9.17 6.32
N PRO A 112 13.50 -9.77 5.54
CA PRO A 112 12.79 -9.04 4.51
C PRO A 112 11.91 -7.94 5.12
N ALA A 113 12.02 -6.72 4.57
CA ALA A 113 11.13 -5.63 4.91
C ALA A 113 9.74 -5.87 4.31
N THR A 114 8.69 -5.41 4.98
CA THR A 114 7.32 -5.48 4.48
C THR A 114 6.78 -4.09 4.17
N PHE A 115 6.27 -3.88 2.96
CA PHE A 115 5.66 -2.63 2.54
C PHE A 115 4.16 -2.83 2.25
N LEU A 116 3.36 -1.96 2.83
CA LEU A 116 1.91 -1.89 2.62
C LEU A 116 1.62 -0.66 1.76
N LEU A 117 1.47 -0.85 0.45
CA LEU A 117 1.31 0.24 -0.53
C LEU A 117 -0.16 0.45 -0.83
N ASP A 118 -0.74 1.50 -0.26
CA ASP A 118 -2.15 1.85 -0.49
C ASP A 118 -2.30 2.66 -1.79
N GLU A 119 -3.27 2.27 -2.63
CA GLU A 119 -3.55 2.87 -3.94
C GLU A 119 -2.33 2.88 -4.89
N VAL A 120 -1.60 1.77 -4.99
CA VAL A 120 -0.35 1.66 -5.76
C VAL A 120 -0.47 2.10 -7.22
N LEU A 121 -1.65 1.98 -7.85
CA LEU A 121 -1.83 2.39 -9.25
C LEU A 121 -1.83 3.91 -9.44
N GLU A 122 -1.84 4.70 -8.38
CA GLU A 122 -1.65 6.16 -8.47
C GLU A 122 -0.21 6.56 -8.85
N LEU A 123 0.75 5.67 -8.75
CA LEU A 123 2.09 5.87 -9.34
C LEU A 123 2.05 6.17 -10.85
N ARG A 124 0.94 5.86 -11.53
CA ARG A 124 0.72 6.25 -12.94
C ARG A 124 0.87 7.76 -13.19
N THR A 125 0.68 8.60 -12.18
CA THR A 125 0.86 10.05 -12.29
C THR A 125 2.29 10.40 -12.72
N PHE A 126 3.26 9.54 -12.38
CA PHE A 126 4.65 9.73 -12.79
C PHE A 126 4.88 9.50 -14.30
N GLU A 127 3.96 8.85 -15.00
CA GLU A 127 4.07 8.64 -16.47
C GLU A 127 4.03 9.97 -17.25
N SER A 128 3.61 11.09 -16.61
CA SER A 128 3.70 12.44 -17.16
C SER A 128 5.10 13.06 -17.13
N PHE A 129 6.04 12.47 -16.36
CA PHE A 129 7.40 12.99 -16.25
C PHE A 129 8.32 12.38 -17.33
N PRO A 130 9.32 13.15 -17.82
CA PRO A 130 10.27 12.66 -18.82
C PRO A 130 10.99 11.38 -18.35
N GLY A 131 11.06 10.38 -19.23
CA GLY A 131 11.73 9.11 -18.96
C GLY A 131 10.92 8.09 -18.12
N LEU A 132 9.66 8.41 -17.75
CA LEU A 132 8.82 7.57 -16.90
C LEU A 132 7.53 7.11 -17.62
N ARG A 133 7.67 6.40 -18.75
CA ARG A 133 6.51 5.97 -19.56
C ARG A 133 5.85 4.65 -19.11
N HIS A 134 6.54 3.84 -18.32
CA HIS A 134 6.10 2.48 -17.94
C HIS A 134 6.21 2.24 -16.43
N VAL A 135 5.99 3.29 -15.64
CA VAL A 135 6.17 3.29 -14.18
C VAL A 135 5.50 2.09 -13.50
N LEU A 136 4.23 1.81 -13.82
CA LEU A 136 3.51 0.72 -13.19
C LEU A 136 4.11 -0.65 -13.52
N ARG A 137 4.54 -0.88 -14.76
CA ARG A 137 5.18 -2.14 -15.15
C ARG A 137 6.54 -2.30 -14.50
N GLU A 138 7.36 -1.25 -14.51
CA GLU A 138 8.68 -1.22 -13.87
C GLU A 138 8.55 -1.47 -12.37
N THR A 139 7.58 -0.80 -11.71
CA THR A 139 7.30 -1.02 -10.29
C THR A 139 6.92 -2.48 -10.03
N LEU A 140 5.88 -2.99 -10.68
CA LEU A 140 5.43 -4.37 -10.46
C LEU A 140 6.54 -5.39 -10.71
N HIS A 141 7.34 -5.20 -11.76
CA HIS A 141 8.50 -6.05 -12.03
C HIS A 141 9.53 -5.99 -10.90
N ALA A 142 9.91 -4.80 -10.46
CA ALA A 142 10.87 -4.63 -9.36
C ALA A 142 10.38 -5.25 -8.05
N LEU A 143 9.07 -5.09 -7.73
CA LEU A 143 8.48 -5.73 -6.56
C LEU A 143 8.51 -7.26 -6.66
N ALA A 144 8.22 -7.81 -7.85
CA ALA A 144 8.21 -9.24 -8.07
C ALA A 144 9.61 -9.89 -7.98
N GLU A 145 10.65 -9.18 -8.39
CA GLU A 145 12.05 -9.64 -8.30
C GLU A 145 12.67 -9.39 -6.91
N SER A 146 12.04 -8.55 -6.09
CA SER A 146 12.55 -8.23 -4.76
C SER A 146 12.43 -9.40 -3.78
N GLY A 147 13.39 -9.52 -2.87
CA GLY A 147 13.32 -10.40 -1.70
C GLY A 147 12.43 -9.87 -0.58
N ASN A 148 11.93 -8.65 -0.68
CA ASN A 148 11.04 -8.03 0.29
C ASN A 148 9.57 -8.47 0.11
N ARG A 149 8.74 -8.15 1.07
CA ARG A 149 7.31 -8.49 1.11
C ARG A 149 6.47 -7.26 0.79
N PHE A 150 5.41 -7.43 0.03
CA PHE A 150 4.54 -6.35 -0.39
C PHE A 150 3.07 -6.75 -0.25
N VAL A 151 2.25 -5.80 0.20
CA VAL A 151 0.79 -5.84 0.10
C VAL A 151 0.37 -4.59 -0.66
N LEU A 152 -0.34 -4.77 -1.76
CA LEU A 152 -0.77 -3.70 -2.63
C LEU A 152 -2.28 -3.52 -2.54
N THR A 153 -2.77 -2.28 -2.58
CA THR A 153 -4.20 -2.04 -2.77
C THR A 153 -4.46 -1.16 -3.98
N THR A 154 -5.65 -1.26 -4.54
CA THR A 154 -6.14 -0.31 -5.54
C THR A 154 -7.65 -0.36 -5.69
N ARG A 155 -8.26 0.81 -5.98
CA ARG A 155 -9.67 0.93 -6.39
C ARG A 155 -9.90 0.64 -7.87
N TYR A 156 -8.86 0.63 -8.69
CA TYR A 156 -8.94 0.47 -10.14
C TYR A 156 -8.96 -1.00 -10.57
N VAL A 157 -10.04 -1.71 -10.25
CA VAL A 157 -10.20 -3.16 -10.44
C VAL A 157 -9.87 -3.61 -11.87
N ALA A 158 -10.50 -3.00 -12.89
CA ALA A 158 -10.28 -3.39 -14.28
C ALA A 158 -8.84 -3.14 -14.77
N ARG A 159 -8.18 -2.08 -14.26
CA ARG A 159 -6.79 -1.76 -14.60
C ARG A 159 -5.83 -2.74 -13.92
N ALA A 160 -6.08 -3.07 -12.65
CA ALA A 160 -5.29 -4.07 -11.94
C ALA A 160 -5.31 -5.43 -12.67
N HIS A 161 -6.49 -5.92 -13.04
CA HIS A 161 -6.62 -7.17 -13.80
C HIS A 161 -5.85 -7.14 -15.13
N ARG A 162 -5.88 -6.03 -15.86
CA ARG A 162 -5.12 -5.91 -17.12
C ARG A 162 -3.61 -5.93 -16.90
N LEU A 163 -3.12 -5.23 -15.87
CA LEU A 163 -1.69 -5.16 -15.56
C LEU A 163 -1.15 -6.50 -15.05
N LEU A 164 -1.98 -7.25 -14.30
CA LEU A 164 -1.57 -8.48 -13.66
C LEU A 164 -1.84 -9.73 -14.50
N ARG A 165 -2.59 -9.62 -15.61
CA ARG A 165 -2.94 -10.76 -16.48
C ARG A 165 -1.70 -11.52 -16.96
N ASP A 166 -0.70 -10.75 -17.41
CA ASP A 166 0.57 -11.28 -17.91
C ASP A 166 1.71 -11.03 -16.90
N GLY A 167 1.31 -10.77 -15.61
CA GLY A 167 2.23 -10.43 -14.55
C GLY A 167 2.96 -11.64 -13.97
N HIS A 168 3.92 -11.37 -13.12
CA HIS A 168 4.68 -12.40 -12.41
C HIS A 168 3.77 -13.26 -11.52
N SER A 169 4.04 -14.56 -11.43
CA SER A 169 3.25 -15.55 -10.67
C SER A 169 3.17 -15.28 -9.16
N ARG A 170 3.99 -14.38 -8.63
CA ARG A 170 3.94 -13.95 -7.22
C ARG A 170 2.71 -13.11 -6.88
N PHE A 171 2.07 -12.44 -7.84
CA PHE A 171 0.90 -11.64 -7.56
C PHE A 171 -0.34 -12.50 -7.30
N GLU A 172 -1.00 -12.26 -6.17
CA GLU A 172 -2.25 -12.89 -5.79
C GLU A 172 -3.35 -11.84 -5.67
N VAL A 173 -4.32 -11.86 -6.58
CA VAL A 173 -5.45 -10.93 -6.54
C VAL A 173 -6.47 -11.37 -5.48
N ILE A 174 -6.78 -10.46 -4.57
CA ILE A 174 -7.77 -10.64 -3.50
C ILE A 174 -8.86 -9.59 -3.66
N HIS A 175 -10.07 -10.04 -3.93
CA HIS A 175 -11.22 -9.15 -4.00
C HIS A 175 -11.74 -8.83 -2.60
N LEU A 176 -11.87 -7.54 -2.30
CA LEU A 176 -12.50 -7.05 -1.09
C LEU A 176 -13.95 -6.68 -1.41
N PRO A 177 -14.94 -7.41 -0.88
CA PRO A 177 -16.34 -7.10 -1.10
C PRO A 177 -16.72 -5.76 -0.46
N GLN A 178 -17.82 -5.16 -0.92
CA GLN A 178 -18.37 -4.01 -0.23
C GLN A 178 -18.84 -4.40 1.15
N LEU A 179 -18.62 -3.53 2.13
CA LEU A 179 -19.17 -3.69 3.47
C LEU A 179 -20.69 -3.59 3.41
N ASN A 180 -21.38 -4.50 4.06
CA ASN A 180 -22.82 -4.41 4.23
C ASN A 180 -23.19 -3.41 5.34
N ALA A 181 -24.44 -3.00 5.42
CA ALA A 181 -24.90 -1.98 6.38
C ALA A 181 -24.61 -2.37 7.86
N ALA A 182 -24.70 -3.66 8.19
CA ALA A 182 -24.42 -4.13 9.55
C ALA A 182 -22.91 -4.03 9.89
N GLU A 183 -22.03 -4.34 8.92
CA GLU A 183 -20.58 -4.20 9.08
C GLU A 183 -20.17 -2.73 9.21
N VAL A 184 -20.78 -1.83 8.42
CA VAL A 184 -20.56 -0.39 8.54
C VAL A 184 -21.00 0.10 9.91
N THR A 185 -22.20 -0.31 10.38
CA THR A 185 -22.71 0.09 11.70
C THR A 185 -21.81 -0.41 12.84
N ALA A 186 -21.25 -1.61 12.71
CA ALA A 186 -20.35 -2.19 13.71
C ALA A 186 -18.98 -1.47 13.76
N MET A 187 -18.58 -0.77 12.71
CA MET A 187 -17.33 0.00 12.63
C MET A 187 -17.48 1.44 13.16
N LEU A 188 -18.71 1.96 13.23
CA LEU A 188 -18.95 3.27 13.79
C LEU A 188 -18.80 3.21 15.31
N PRO A 189 -18.09 4.16 15.94
CA PRO A 189 -18.10 4.27 17.40
C PRO A 189 -19.55 4.41 17.88
N PRO A 190 -19.90 3.85 19.05
CA PRO A 190 -21.23 4.04 19.60
C PRO A 190 -21.50 5.55 19.66
N MET A 191 -22.49 6.00 18.92
CA MET A 191 -22.90 7.40 18.94
C MET A 191 -23.37 7.69 20.38
N GLY A 192 -22.58 8.47 21.12
CA GLY A 192 -23.01 8.96 22.42
C GLY A 192 -24.33 9.73 22.25
N GLU A 193 -25.11 9.79 23.34
CA GLU A 193 -26.47 10.36 23.41
C GLU A 193 -26.59 11.85 22.98
N THR A 194 -25.49 12.51 22.62
CA THR A 194 -25.45 13.88 22.09
C THR A 194 -26.03 14.04 20.68
N ALA A 195 -26.29 12.98 19.96
CA ALA A 195 -26.85 13.05 18.58
C ALA A 195 -28.39 13.16 18.55
N ALA A 196 -29.07 13.20 19.68
CA ALA A 196 -30.52 13.44 19.74
C ALA A 196 -30.88 14.90 19.38
N ASP A 197 -30.00 15.86 19.73
CA ASP A 197 -30.24 17.29 19.51
C ASP A 197 -30.06 17.72 18.03
N ASP A 198 -29.18 17.02 17.27
CA ASP A 198 -28.94 17.37 15.86
C ASP A 198 -30.05 16.92 14.89
N ARG A 199 -30.86 15.94 15.28
CA ARG A 199 -32.03 15.50 14.48
C ARG A 199 -33.14 16.53 14.45
N ASP A 200 -33.31 17.29 15.54
CA ASP A 200 -34.34 18.34 15.62
C ASP A 200 -33.94 19.58 14.77
N TYR A 201 -32.66 19.77 14.49
CA TYR A 201 -32.18 20.89 13.66
C TYR A 201 -32.39 20.68 12.16
N LEU A 202 -32.27 19.43 11.69
CA LEU A 202 -32.45 19.07 10.27
C LEU A 202 -33.93 18.86 9.89
N GLY A 203 -34.82 18.71 10.85
CA GLY A 203 -36.27 18.56 10.62
C GLY A 203 -37.03 19.90 10.49
N ARG A 204 -36.34 21.05 10.61
CA ARG A 204 -36.94 22.40 10.54
C ARG A 204 -36.48 23.23 9.33
N MET A 205 -35.76 22.64 8.37
CA MET A 205 -35.54 23.18 7.02
C MET A 205 -36.36 22.39 6.03
#